data_a8fd33a8ebb8f4e0c44b8c6f10b65d46
#
_entry.id   a8fd33a8ebb8f4e0c44b8c6f10b65d46
#
_cell.length_a   1.000
_cell.length_b   1.000
_cell.length_c   1.000
_cell.angle_alpha   90.00
_cell.angle_beta   90.00
_cell.angle_gamma   90.00
#
_symmetry.space_group_name_H-M   'P 1'
#
loop_
_entity.id
_entity.type
_entity.pdbx_description
1 polymer ?
#
loop_
_entity_poly.entity_id
_entity_poly.type
_entity_poly.pdbx_seq_one_letter_code
_entity_poly.pdbx_strand_id
1 'polypeptide(L)'
;MEQILTVIPAIDIKDGRAVRLRQGRRDQVTDYGDPVERAHEFERAGATWLHVVDLDAAFGVGSNWKIVESIVREIDMKIEVSGGVRDDASLERAFTSGSHRVTIGTAAIENPSWIAKILNRDAGKVIVALDIRDGRIATRGWTEETIPYSEAIRRLDGEGCLRYMVTDISKDGTLTGPNLELLEAVSAVTSSSVIASGGVATLEDIASIRELVPQGIESVVVGKALYEGAFTISEAIEVAERS
;
A
#
# COMPACT_ATOMS: atom_id res chain seq x y z
N MET A 1 24.79 -6.21 -1.99
CA MET A 1 23.87 -6.56 -0.89
C MET A 1 22.72 -7.29 -1.55
N GLU A 2 22.40 -8.46 -1.04
CA GLU A 2 21.22 -9.20 -1.50
C GLU A 2 19.98 -8.36 -1.23
N GLN A 3 19.12 -8.21 -2.23
CA GLN A 3 17.85 -7.49 -2.04
C GLN A 3 16.91 -8.41 -1.26
N ILE A 4 16.42 -7.96 -0.13
CA ILE A 4 15.52 -8.69 0.76
C ILE A 4 14.11 -8.14 0.57
N LEU A 5 13.10 -9.02 0.50
CA LEU A 5 11.70 -8.62 0.48
C LEU A 5 11.30 -8.02 1.84
N THR A 6 10.77 -6.81 1.85
CA THR A 6 10.26 -6.20 3.08
C THR A 6 8.77 -6.53 3.28
N VAL A 7 8.41 -7.09 4.44
CA VAL A 7 7.01 -7.31 4.82
C VAL A 7 6.46 -6.07 5.51
N ILE A 8 5.37 -5.52 5.00
CA ILE A 8 4.71 -4.30 5.51
C ILE A 8 3.30 -4.66 6.00
N PRO A 9 3.06 -4.76 7.31
CA PRO A 9 1.69 -4.87 7.82
C PRO A 9 0.89 -3.62 7.48
N ALA A 10 -0.43 -3.77 7.31
CA ALA A 10 -1.30 -2.65 6.99
C ALA A 10 -2.41 -2.46 8.02
N ILE A 11 -2.72 -1.19 8.33
CA ILE A 11 -3.85 -0.77 9.16
C ILE A 11 -4.75 0.14 8.34
N ASP A 12 -5.97 -0.31 8.08
CA ASP A 12 -7.03 0.53 7.52
C ASP A 12 -7.83 1.14 8.66
N ILE A 13 -8.04 2.45 8.63
CA ILE A 13 -8.79 3.17 9.66
C ILE A 13 -10.11 3.68 9.08
N LYS A 14 -11.21 3.29 9.69
CA LYS A 14 -12.56 3.75 9.37
C LYS A 14 -13.35 4.02 10.65
N ASP A 15 -14.02 5.17 10.72
CA ASP A 15 -14.80 5.58 11.91
C ASP A 15 -13.99 5.46 13.21
N GLY A 16 -12.69 5.74 13.17
CA GLY A 16 -11.80 5.67 14.32
C GLY A 16 -11.32 4.28 14.71
N ARG A 17 -11.63 3.23 13.94
CA ARG A 17 -11.31 1.83 14.24
C ARG A 17 -10.39 1.22 13.20
N ALA A 18 -9.55 0.29 13.62
CA ALA A 18 -8.82 -0.59 12.70
C ALA A 18 -9.79 -1.57 12.06
N VAL A 19 -9.87 -1.58 10.74
CA VAL A 19 -10.85 -2.40 10.01
C VAL A 19 -10.22 -3.13 8.83
N ARG A 20 -10.96 -4.08 8.26
CA ARG A 20 -10.69 -4.65 6.93
C ARG A 20 -11.96 -4.66 6.10
N LEU A 21 -11.81 -4.25 4.84
CA LEU A 21 -12.83 -4.35 3.83
C LEU A 21 -12.61 -5.61 2.99
N ARG A 22 -13.67 -6.19 2.45
CA ARG A 22 -13.57 -7.24 1.45
C ARG A 22 -13.74 -6.61 0.07
N GLN A 23 -12.69 -6.67 -0.77
CA GLN A 23 -12.68 -6.07 -2.11
C GLN A 23 -13.13 -4.59 -2.11
N GLY A 24 -12.68 -3.81 -1.12
CA GLY A 24 -13.04 -2.39 -0.98
C GLY A 24 -14.51 -2.10 -0.64
N ARG A 25 -15.33 -3.12 -0.37
CA ARG A 25 -16.76 -2.96 -0.11
C ARG A 25 -17.03 -2.35 1.26
N ARG A 26 -17.62 -1.18 1.28
CA ARG A 26 -17.92 -0.40 2.49
C ARG A 26 -18.96 -1.04 3.41
N ASP A 27 -19.77 -1.96 2.88
CA ASP A 27 -20.81 -2.71 3.59
C ASP A 27 -20.28 -4.02 4.22
N GLN A 28 -19.04 -4.42 3.91
CA GLN A 28 -18.39 -5.62 4.43
C GLN A 28 -17.16 -5.25 5.26
N VAL A 29 -17.41 -4.75 6.46
CA VAL A 29 -16.39 -4.24 7.39
C VAL A 29 -16.24 -5.21 8.56
N THR A 30 -15.02 -5.63 8.86
CA THR A 30 -14.66 -6.31 10.10
C THR A 30 -13.85 -5.35 10.96
N ASP A 31 -14.26 -5.16 12.22
CA ASP A 31 -13.56 -4.31 13.21
C ASP A 31 -12.54 -5.14 13.99
N TYR A 32 -11.31 -4.63 14.09
CA TYR A 32 -10.20 -5.28 14.78
C TYR A 32 -9.62 -4.44 15.94
N GLY A 33 -10.32 -3.42 16.38
CA GLY A 33 -9.98 -2.70 17.60
C GLY A 33 -9.33 -1.34 17.38
N ASP A 34 -8.47 -0.97 18.32
CA ASP A 34 -7.77 0.31 18.31
C ASP A 34 -6.61 0.30 17.31
N PRO A 35 -6.50 1.29 16.39
CA PRO A 35 -5.43 1.32 15.39
C PRO A 35 -4.03 1.53 15.99
N VAL A 36 -3.92 2.30 17.10
CA VAL A 36 -2.62 2.56 17.74
C VAL A 36 -2.13 1.31 18.47
N GLU A 37 -3.03 0.59 19.16
CA GLU A 37 -2.69 -0.70 19.77
C GLU A 37 -2.22 -1.71 18.74
N ARG A 38 -2.89 -1.78 17.57
CA ARG A 38 -2.46 -2.65 16.45
C ARG A 38 -1.09 -2.28 15.91
N ALA A 39 -0.78 -0.99 15.80
CA ALA A 39 0.54 -0.55 15.38
C ALA A 39 1.63 -1.01 16.36
N HIS A 40 1.41 -0.88 17.66
CA HIS A 40 2.32 -1.39 18.69
C HIS A 40 2.48 -2.93 18.66
N GLU A 41 1.42 -3.67 18.34
CA GLU A 41 1.50 -5.13 18.19
C GLU A 41 2.42 -5.51 17.02
N PHE A 42 2.28 -4.87 15.86
CA PHE A 42 3.13 -5.11 14.71
C PHE A 42 4.59 -4.70 14.96
N GLU A 43 4.81 -3.58 15.64
CA GLU A 43 6.15 -3.15 16.05
C GLU A 43 6.82 -4.18 16.96
N ARG A 44 6.13 -4.65 18.02
CA ARG A 44 6.64 -5.68 18.93
C ARG A 44 6.89 -7.02 18.23
N ALA A 45 6.17 -7.31 17.16
CA ALA A 45 6.36 -8.50 16.34
C ALA A 45 7.55 -8.38 15.35
N GLY A 46 8.25 -7.24 15.33
CA GLY A 46 9.46 -7.02 14.54
C GLY A 46 9.26 -6.35 13.19
N ALA A 47 8.07 -5.83 12.87
CA ALA A 47 7.87 -5.06 11.65
C ALA A 47 8.73 -3.78 11.67
N THR A 48 9.33 -3.45 10.53
CA THR A 48 10.16 -2.23 10.36
C THR A 48 9.44 -1.13 9.59
N TRP A 49 8.37 -1.48 8.90
CA TRP A 49 7.49 -0.59 8.15
C TRP A 49 6.03 -0.85 8.53
N LEU A 50 5.20 0.17 8.37
CA LEU A 50 3.75 0.10 8.56
C LEU A 50 3.05 0.89 7.46
N HIS A 51 2.05 0.27 6.81
CA HIS A 51 1.15 0.93 5.87
C HIS A 51 -0.14 1.36 6.59
N VAL A 52 -0.45 2.66 6.63
CA VAL A 52 -1.62 3.21 7.31
C VAL A 52 -2.55 3.87 6.30
N VAL A 53 -3.80 3.44 6.25
CA VAL A 53 -4.81 3.96 5.32
C VAL A 53 -5.93 4.66 6.06
N ASP A 54 -6.13 5.96 5.82
CA ASP A 54 -7.34 6.68 6.25
C ASP A 54 -8.46 6.44 5.21
N LEU A 55 -9.32 5.45 5.48
CA LEU A 55 -10.41 5.09 4.57
C LEU A 55 -11.48 6.18 4.47
N ASP A 56 -11.78 6.89 5.56
CA ASP A 56 -12.78 7.95 5.54
C ASP A 56 -12.31 9.12 4.66
N ALA A 57 -11.02 9.46 4.72
CA ALA A 57 -10.41 10.43 3.82
C ALA A 57 -10.35 9.93 2.37
N ALA A 58 -10.01 8.65 2.16
CA ALA A 58 -10.01 8.03 0.83
C ALA A 58 -11.39 8.08 0.17
N PHE A 59 -12.44 7.84 0.95
CA PHE A 59 -13.83 7.87 0.49
C PHE A 59 -14.44 9.29 0.48
N GLY A 60 -13.77 10.28 1.05
CA GLY A 60 -14.28 11.67 1.12
C GLY A 60 -15.46 11.85 2.08
N VAL A 61 -15.59 11.00 3.09
CA VAL A 61 -16.70 11.04 4.05
C VAL A 61 -16.29 11.55 5.43
N GLY A 62 -14.99 11.70 5.67
CA GLY A 62 -14.44 12.13 6.96
C GLY A 62 -12.93 12.13 6.95
N SER A 63 -12.33 12.04 8.13
CA SER A 63 -10.88 11.85 8.28
C SER A 63 -10.54 11.30 9.67
N ASN A 64 -9.62 10.34 9.69
CA ASN A 64 -9.02 9.77 10.90
C ASN A 64 -7.63 10.36 11.18
N TRP A 65 -7.34 11.52 10.63
CA TRP A 65 -5.99 12.10 10.62
C TRP A 65 -5.36 12.21 12.01
N LYS A 66 -6.12 12.52 13.05
CA LYS A 66 -5.61 12.57 14.43
C LYS A 66 -5.06 11.22 14.91
N ILE A 67 -5.66 10.12 14.45
CA ILE A 67 -5.20 8.76 14.77
C ILE A 67 -3.93 8.46 13.98
N VAL A 68 -3.89 8.83 12.68
CA VAL A 68 -2.68 8.72 11.87
C VAL A 68 -1.51 9.47 12.50
N GLU A 69 -1.72 10.71 12.96
CA GLU A 69 -0.70 11.49 13.69
C GLU A 69 -0.25 10.81 14.99
N SER A 70 -1.18 10.19 15.75
CA SER A 70 -0.82 9.44 16.96
C SER A 70 0.06 8.24 16.61
N ILE A 71 -0.30 7.44 15.60
CA ILE A 71 0.52 6.31 15.14
C ILE A 71 1.92 6.80 14.76
N VAL A 72 2.02 7.84 13.90
CA VAL A 72 3.32 8.36 13.45
C VAL A 72 4.19 8.86 14.60
N ARG A 73 3.60 9.42 15.66
CA ARG A 73 4.32 9.94 16.82
C ARG A 73 4.75 8.85 17.80
N GLU A 74 3.97 7.78 17.95
CA GLU A 74 4.12 6.80 19.03
C GLU A 74 4.90 5.55 18.60
N ILE A 75 5.09 5.33 17.32
CA ILE A 75 5.69 4.12 16.74
C ILE A 75 7.05 4.44 16.09
N ASP A 76 8.06 3.63 16.38
CA ASP A 76 9.40 3.79 15.81
C ASP A 76 9.55 3.18 14.41
N MET A 77 8.56 2.41 13.92
CA MET A 77 8.55 1.90 12.55
C MET A 77 8.52 3.03 11.52
N LYS A 78 9.08 2.78 10.34
CA LYS A 78 8.87 3.66 9.19
C LYS A 78 7.43 3.56 8.71
N ILE A 79 6.78 4.70 8.52
CA ILE A 79 5.35 4.73 8.19
C ILE A 79 5.13 5.30 6.80
N GLU A 80 4.36 4.58 6.00
CA GLU A 80 3.77 5.06 4.75
C GLU A 80 2.28 5.30 4.93
N VAL A 81 1.85 6.52 4.62
CA VAL A 81 0.46 6.96 4.82
C VAL A 81 -0.27 6.98 3.50
N SER A 82 -1.48 6.46 3.49
CA SER A 82 -2.40 6.42 2.36
C SER A 82 -3.78 6.93 2.74
N GLY A 83 -4.57 7.26 1.74
CA GLY A 83 -5.95 7.71 1.91
C GLY A 83 -6.11 9.24 1.91
N GLY A 84 -6.88 9.77 0.94
CA GLY A 84 -7.27 11.16 0.89
C GLY A 84 -6.21 12.18 0.46
N VAL A 85 -5.01 11.74 0.05
CA VAL A 85 -3.96 12.64 -0.44
C VAL A 85 -4.23 12.98 -1.91
N ARG A 86 -4.65 14.24 -2.16
CA ARG A 86 -5.12 14.67 -3.49
C ARG A 86 -4.77 16.12 -3.87
N ASP A 87 -4.10 16.84 -2.97
CA ASP A 87 -3.66 18.23 -3.14
C ASP A 87 -2.42 18.54 -2.28
N ASP A 88 -1.85 19.73 -2.49
CA ASP A 88 -0.66 20.17 -1.77
C ASP A 88 -0.89 20.22 -0.24
N ALA A 89 -2.08 20.61 0.20
CA ALA A 89 -2.39 20.73 1.63
C ALA A 89 -2.42 19.35 2.32
N SER A 90 -3.04 18.33 1.71
CA SER A 90 -3.08 16.98 2.23
C SER A 90 -1.71 16.31 2.17
N LEU A 91 -0.94 16.54 1.11
CA LEU A 91 0.43 16.05 0.97
C LEU A 91 1.37 16.67 2.03
N GLU A 92 1.35 17.97 2.19
CA GLU A 92 2.19 18.68 3.16
C GLU A 92 1.86 18.26 4.60
N ARG A 93 0.58 18.11 4.90
CA ARG A 93 0.14 17.57 6.20
C ARG A 93 0.70 16.17 6.45
N ALA A 94 0.70 15.29 5.45
CA ALA A 94 1.26 13.96 5.58
C ALA A 94 2.78 14.00 5.84
N PHE A 95 3.53 14.84 5.13
CA PHE A 95 4.98 14.98 5.35
C PHE A 95 5.30 15.62 6.69
N THR A 96 4.56 16.66 7.11
CA THR A 96 4.80 17.36 8.38
C THR A 96 4.41 16.51 9.59
N SER A 97 3.55 15.49 9.45
CA SER A 97 3.28 14.53 10.53
C SER A 97 4.49 13.66 10.87
N GLY A 98 5.48 13.56 9.97
CA GLY A 98 6.65 12.71 10.12
C GLY A 98 6.55 11.37 9.37
N SER A 99 5.54 11.19 8.50
CA SER A 99 5.46 10.00 7.66
C SER A 99 6.68 9.89 6.73
N HIS A 100 7.19 8.69 6.55
CA HIS A 100 8.37 8.42 5.73
C HIS A 100 8.04 8.41 4.23
N ARG A 101 6.84 7.93 3.88
CA ARG A 101 6.31 7.88 2.51
C ARG A 101 4.83 8.22 2.51
N VAL A 102 4.38 8.71 1.37
CA VAL A 102 2.96 9.02 1.12
C VAL A 102 2.51 8.30 -0.14
N THR A 103 1.40 7.58 -0.02
CA THR A 103 0.80 6.85 -1.15
C THR A 103 -0.30 7.68 -1.80
N ILE A 104 -0.17 7.92 -3.10
CA ILE A 104 -1.10 8.70 -3.92
C ILE A 104 -1.72 7.78 -4.98
N GLY A 105 -3.03 7.55 -4.90
CA GLY A 105 -3.78 6.73 -5.86
C GLY A 105 -4.47 7.59 -6.92
N THR A 106 -5.78 7.74 -6.82
CA THR A 106 -6.66 8.43 -7.79
C THR A 106 -6.08 9.75 -8.30
N ALA A 107 -5.55 10.60 -7.41
CA ALA A 107 -5.02 11.91 -7.78
C ALA A 107 -3.80 11.83 -8.71
N ALA A 108 -2.99 10.78 -8.64
CA ALA A 108 -1.86 10.57 -9.55
C ALA A 108 -2.32 10.28 -10.99
N ILE A 109 -3.51 9.72 -11.15
CA ILE A 109 -4.07 9.42 -12.46
C ILE A 109 -4.88 10.59 -13.01
N GLU A 110 -5.72 11.21 -12.16
CA GLU A 110 -6.65 12.26 -12.56
C GLU A 110 -5.99 13.65 -12.68
N ASN A 111 -4.85 13.88 -12.02
CA ASN A 111 -4.16 15.17 -12.04
C ASN A 111 -2.69 15.05 -12.46
N PRO A 112 -2.41 14.78 -13.76
CA PRO A 112 -1.04 14.56 -14.25
C PRO A 112 -0.09 15.72 -13.96
N SER A 113 -0.56 16.98 -14.11
CA SER A 113 0.29 18.15 -13.87
C SER A 113 0.69 18.31 -12.40
N TRP A 114 -0.16 17.90 -11.47
CA TRP A 114 0.12 17.93 -10.05
C TRP A 114 1.10 16.84 -9.66
N ILE A 115 0.85 15.59 -10.08
CA ILE A 115 1.75 14.48 -9.74
C ILE A 115 3.15 14.67 -10.32
N ALA A 116 3.29 15.19 -11.55
CA ALA A 116 4.58 15.50 -12.14
C ALA A 116 5.39 16.49 -11.27
N LYS A 117 4.75 17.55 -10.72
CA LYS A 117 5.41 18.48 -9.80
C LYS A 117 5.88 17.79 -8.52
N ILE A 118 5.04 16.90 -7.96
CA ILE A 118 5.36 16.19 -6.73
C ILE A 118 6.51 15.21 -6.96
N LEU A 119 6.48 14.43 -8.04
CA LEU A 119 7.55 13.49 -8.37
C LEU A 119 8.89 14.20 -8.62
N ASN A 120 8.89 15.36 -9.28
CA ASN A 120 10.09 16.17 -9.45
C ASN A 120 10.70 16.65 -8.13
N ARG A 121 9.87 16.90 -7.10
CA ARG A 121 10.32 17.42 -5.80
C ARG A 121 10.63 16.33 -4.79
N ASP A 122 9.79 15.31 -4.69
CA ASP A 122 9.71 14.37 -3.57
C ASP A 122 9.61 12.89 -4.00
N ALA A 123 10.06 12.50 -5.22
CA ALA A 123 9.89 11.14 -5.74
C ALA A 123 10.30 10.04 -4.75
N GLY A 124 11.37 10.25 -3.97
CA GLY A 124 11.84 9.28 -2.97
C GLY A 124 10.87 9.03 -1.81
N LYS A 125 9.93 9.97 -1.58
CA LYS A 125 8.92 9.89 -0.51
C LYS A 125 7.51 9.57 -1.02
N VAL A 126 7.34 9.42 -2.33
CA VAL A 126 6.03 9.18 -2.94
C VAL A 126 5.94 7.74 -3.45
N ILE A 127 4.81 7.12 -3.18
CA ILE A 127 4.36 5.87 -3.76
C ILE A 127 3.15 6.19 -4.64
N VAL A 128 3.16 5.76 -5.89
CA VAL A 128 1.96 5.84 -6.72
C VAL A 128 1.21 4.51 -6.62
N ALA A 129 -0.02 4.55 -6.09
CA ALA A 129 -0.87 3.36 -6.02
C ALA A 129 -1.55 3.11 -7.37
N LEU A 130 -1.40 1.89 -7.85
CA LEU A 130 -2.01 1.36 -9.06
C LEU A 130 -2.97 0.23 -8.66
N ASP A 131 -4.22 0.58 -8.47
CA ASP A 131 -5.30 -0.37 -8.21
C ASP A 131 -5.80 -0.89 -9.56
N ILE A 132 -5.57 -2.18 -9.84
CA ILE A 132 -5.74 -2.74 -11.19
C ILE A 132 -6.88 -3.76 -11.20
N ARG A 133 -7.74 -3.66 -12.21
CA ARG A 133 -8.76 -4.64 -12.58
C ARG A 133 -8.71 -4.86 -14.08
N ASP A 134 -8.62 -6.11 -14.52
CA ASP A 134 -8.64 -6.48 -15.93
C ASP A 134 -7.66 -5.66 -16.81
N GLY A 135 -6.44 -5.40 -16.27
CA GLY A 135 -5.40 -4.64 -16.96
C GLY A 135 -5.60 -3.12 -16.98
N ARG A 136 -6.62 -2.58 -16.32
CA ARG A 136 -6.93 -1.14 -16.28
C ARG A 136 -6.82 -0.60 -14.85
N ILE A 137 -6.47 0.68 -14.73
CA ILE A 137 -6.43 1.37 -13.44
C ILE A 137 -7.86 1.68 -12.99
N ALA A 138 -8.18 1.32 -11.76
CA ALA A 138 -9.39 1.73 -11.08
C ALA A 138 -9.12 2.96 -10.18
N THR A 139 -10.04 3.90 -10.17
CA THR A 139 -9.97 5.13 -9.37
C THR A 139 -11.22 5.29 -8.50
N ARG A 140 -11.21 6.32 -7.63
CA ARG A 140 -12.36 6.72 -6.79
C ARG A 140 -12.92 5.58 -5.94
N GLY A 141 -12.03 4.87 -5.23
CA GLY A 141 -12.44 3.72 -4.42
C GLY A 141 -12.95 2.55 -5.28
N TRP A 142 -12.30 2.35 -6.44
CA TRP A 142 -12.51 1.25 -7.39
C TRP A 142 -13.86 1.28 -8.12
N THR A 143 -14.50 2.45 -8.20
CA THR A 143 -15.81 2.63 -8.86
C THR A 143 -15.71 3.00 -10.33
N GLU A 144 -14.56 3.54 -10.76
CA GLU A 144 -14.32 3.97 -12.13
C GLU A 144 -13.06 3.30 -12.69
N GLU A 145 -13.14 2.75 -13.88
CA GLU A 145 -11.98 2.26 -14.64
C GLU A 145 -11.51 3.32 -15.62
N THR A 146 -10.17 3.45 -15.76
CA THR A 146 -9.58 4.52 -16.54
C THR A 146 -8.71 3.97 -17.69
N ILE A 147 -7.41 4.23 -17.63
CA ILE A 147 -6.44 3.86 -18.65
C ILE A 147 -5.79 2.49 -18.38
N PRO A 148 -5.21 1.83 -19.37
CA PRO A 148 -4.37 0.65 -19.14
C PRO A 148 -3.23 0.97 -18.18
N TYR A 149 -2.90 0.04 -17.26
CA TYR A 149 -1.82 0.26 -16.29
C TYR A 149 -0.47 0.51 -16.97
N SER A 150 -0.19 -0.14 -18.10
CA SER A 150 1.06 0.04 -18.82
C SER A 150 1.22 1.44 -19.45
N GLU A 151 0.11 2.10 -19.78
CA GLU A 151 0.11 3.49 -20.24
C GLU A 151 0.37 4.44 -19.08
N ALA A 152 -0.30 4.22 -17.92
CA ALA A 152 -0.09 4.99 -16.71
C ALA A 152 1.38 4.91 -16.25
N ILE A 153 1.95 3.71 -16.22
CA ILE A 153 3.35 3.49 -15.81
C ILE A 153 4.31 4.24 -16.74
N ARG A 154 4.19 4.09 -18.05
CA ARG A 154 5.09 4.79 -19.00
C ARG A 154 5.06 6.31 -18.81
N ARG A 155 3.88 6.87 -18.58
CA ARG A 155 3.76 8.31 -18.28
C ARG A 155 4.46 8.67 -16.97
N LEU A 156 4.15 7.96 -15.89
CA LEU A 156 4.67 8.23 -14.56
C LEU A 156 6.18 7.99 -14.46
N ASP A 157 6.72 7.00 -15.14
CA ASP A 157 8.17 6.79 -15.25
C ASP A 157 8.84 7.98 -15.95
N GLY A 158 8.24 8.50 -17.02
CA GLY A 158 8.69 9.73 -17.67
C GLY A 158 8.62 10.98 -16.80
N GLU A 159 7.77 10.98 -15.78
CA GLU A 159 7.63 12.03 -14.76
C GLU A 159 8.55 11.81 -13.55
N GLY A 160 9.32 10.71 -13.50
CA GLY A 160 10.31 10.39 -12.46
C GLY A 160 9.73 9.62 -11.27
N CYS A 161 8.66 8.86 -11.43
CA CYS A 161 8.15 7.97 -10.39
C CYS A 161 9.21 6.90 -10.06
N LEU A 162 9.47 6.68 -8.77
CA LEU A 162 10.46 5.71 -8.29
C LEU A 162 9.83 4.49 -7.64
N ARG A 163 8.51 4.52 -7.36
CA ARG A 163 7.86 3.45 -6.61
C ARG A 163 6.38 3.34 -6.90
N TYR A 164 5.93 2.13 -7.18
CA TYR A 164 4.53 1.79 -7.36
C TYR A 164 4.06 0.84 -6.27
N MET A 165 2.83 1.02 -5.78
CA MET A 165 2.11 -0.01 -5.04
C MET A 165 1.06 -0.60 -5.98
N VAL A 166 1.15 -1.90 -6.24
CA VAL A 166 0.30 -2.61 -7.20
C VAL A 166 -0.68 -3.49 -6.46
N THR A 167 -1.97 -3.20 -6.62
CA THR A 167 -3.07 -3.98 -6.04
C THR A 167 -3.91 -4.60 -7.14
N ASP A 168 -4.02 -5.93 -7.19
CA ASP A 168 -5.12 -6.58 -7.92
C ASP A 168 -6.37 -6.52 -7.05
N ILE A 169 -7.31 -5.63 -7.40
CA ILE A 169 -8.53 -5.42 -6.60
C ILE A 169 -9.49 -6.63 -6.62
N SER A 170 -9.34 -7.54 -7.57
CA SER A 170 -10.10 -8.79 -7.57
C SER A 170 -9.62 -9.77 -6.48
N LYS A 171 -8.37 -9.63 -6.05
CA LYS A 171 -7.70 -10.45 -5.04
C LYS A 171 -7.73 -9.82 -3.64
N ASP A 172 -7.85 -8.48 -3.55
CA ASP A 172 -7.73 -7.79 -2.27
C ASP A 172 -8.80 -8.20 -1.26
N GLY A 173 -8.36 -8.52 -0.04
CA GLY A 173 -9.22 -8.97 1.06
C GLY A 173 -9.87 -10.35 0.85
N THR A 174 -9.51 -11.13 -0.19
CA THR A 174 -10.13 -12.44 -0.49
C THR A 174 -9.41 -13.63 0.11
N LEU A 175 -8.12 -13.51 0.47
CA LEU A 175 -7.25 -14.61 0.92
C LEU A 175 -7.18 -15.75 -0.12
N THR A 176 -7.03 -15.41 -1.41
CA THR A 176 -6.95 -16.39 -2.52
C THR A 176 -5.59 -16.41 -3.20
N GLY A 177 -4.58 -15.85 -2.58
CA GLY A 177 -3.24 -15.68 -3.11
C GLY A 177 -3.08 -14.39 -3.94
N PRO A 178 -1.85 -13.84 -4.04
CA PRO A 178 -1.51 -12.68 -4.85
C PRO A 178 -1.61 -12.99 -6.35
N ASN A 179 -1.69 -11.96 -7.17
CA ASN A 179 -1.61 -12.10 -8.62
C ASN A 179 -0.15 -11.96 -9.08
N LEU A 180 0.61 -13.06 -9.06
CA LEU A 180 2.03 -13.06 -9.44
C LEU A 180 2.22 -12.67 -10.91
N GLU A 181 1.33 -13.11 -11.81
CA GLU A 181 1.38 -12.75 -13.24
C GLU A 181 1.26 -11.24 -13.46
N LEU A 182 0.39 -10.57 -12.68
CA LEU A 182 0.27 -9.11 -12.74
C LEU A 182 1.55 -8.42 -12.21
N LEU A 183 2.12 -8.91 -11.12
CA LEU A 183 3.36 -8.35 -10.55
C LEU A 183 4.52 -8.49 -11.54
N GLU A 184 4.70 -9.65 -12.16
CA GLU A 184 5.69 -9.88 -13.22
C GLU A 184 5.45 -8.97 -14.44
N ALA A 185 4.20 -8.85 -14.88
CA ALA A 185 3.85 -8.00 -16.03
C ALA A 185 4.09 -6.51 -15.75
N VAL A 186 3.84 -6.05 -14.52
CA VAL A 186 4.16 -4.67 -14.11
C VAL A 186 5.67 -4.48 -14.04
N SER A 187 6.41 -5.37 -13.39
CA SER A 187 7.87 -5.30 -13.30
C SER A 187 8.57 -5.32 -14.66
N ALA A 188 7.96 -5.95 -15.66
CA ALA A 188 8.49 -5.97 -17.04
C ALA A 188 8.35 -4.62 -17.78
N VAL A 189 7.49 -3.70 -17.31
CA VAL A 189 7.25 -2.41 -18.00
C VAL A 189 7.86 -1.20 -17.27
N THR A 190 8.42 -1.39 -16.07
CA THR A 190 9.09 -0.32 -15.31
C THR A 190 10.41 -0.82 -14.69
N SER A 191 11.34 0.11 -14.45
CA SER A 191 12.53 -0.11 -13.62
C SER A 191 12.37 0.42 -12.19
N SER A 192 11.23 1.02 -11.88
CA SER A 192 10.90 1.53 -10.56
C SER A 192 10.55 0.39 -9.61
N SER A 193 10.80 0.59 -8.32
CA SER A 193 10.44 -0.42 -7.29
C SER A 193 8.94 -0.69 -7.25
N VAL A 194 8.58 -1.95 -7.04
CA VAL A 194 7.18 -2.37 -6.92
C VAL A 194 6.91 -2.91 -5.52
N ILE A 195 5.84 -2.44 -4.92
CA ILE A 195 5.26 -2.95 -3.68
C ILE A 195 4.06 -3.82 -4.06
N ALA A 196 4.12 -5.10 -3.74
CA ALA A 196 2.99 -6.00 -3.94
C ALA A 196 1.89 -5.75 -2.90
N SER A 197 0.63 -5.70 -3.32
CA SER A 197 -0.51 -5.50 -2.41
C SER A 197 -1.71 -6.34 -2.83
N GLY A 198 -2.41 -6.88 -1.83
CA GLY A 198 -3.64 -7.65 -2.03
C GLY A 198 -3.42 -9.16 -2.22
N GLY A 199 -4.37 -9.93 -1.71
CA GLY A 199 -4.47 -11.38 -1.95
C GLY A 199 -3.68 -12.28 -1.01
N VAL A 200 -2.57 -11.86 -0.43
CA VAL A 200 -1.72 -12.71 0.44
C VAL A 200 -2.56 -13.45 1.50
N ALA A 201 -2.41 -14.75 1.55
CA ALA A 201 -3.17 -15.65 2.42
C ALA A 201 -2.27 -16.56 3.27
N THR A 202 -1.10 -16.95 2.76
CA THR A 202 -0.21 -17.94 3.35
C THR A 202 1.26 -17.48 3.33
N LEU A 203 2.12 -18.18 4.05
CA LEU A 203 3.57 -17.93 4.01
C LEU A 203 4.16 -18.33 2.65
N GLU A 204 3.59 -19.29 1.96
CA GLU A 204 3.96 -19.69 0.60
C GLU A 204 3.73 -18.57 -0.42
N ASP A 205 2.68 -17.75 -0.20
CA ASP A 205 2.45 -16.57 -1.04
C ASP A 205 3.58 -15.55 -0.88
N ILE A 206 4.07 -15.34 0.35
CA ILE A 206 5.21 -14.45 0.62
C ILE A 206 6.48 -15.01 -0.02
N ALA A 207 6.72 -16.32 0.09
CA ALA A 207 7.85 -16.98 -0.57
C ALA A 207 7.79 -16.80 -2.09
N SER A 208 6.61 -16.94 -2.69
CA SER A 208 6.41 -16.74 -4.13
C SER A 208 6.67 -15.28 -4.57
N ILE A 209 6.23 -14.29 -3.77
CA ILE A 209 6.54 -12.88 -4.04
C ILE A 209 8.04 -12.60 -3.89
N ARG A 210 8.73 -13.23 -2.92
CA ARG A 210 10.18 -13.10 -2.74
C ARG A 210 10.96 -13.51 -3.99
N GLU A 211 10.52 -14.54 -4.72
CA GLU A 211 11.16 -14.95 -5.97
C GLU A 211 11.14 -13.86 -7.06
N LEU A 212 10.28 -12.84 -6.91
CA LEU A 212 10.18 -11.70 -7.82
C LEU A 212 11.07 -10.51 -7.41
N VAL A 213 11.78 -10.58 -6.28
CA VAL A 213 12.70 -9.51 -5.83
C VAL A 213 13.74 -9.15 -6.90
N PRO A 214 14.38 -10.10 -7.61
CA PRO A 214 15.31 -9.77 -8.70
C PRO A 214 14.66 -9.02 -9.87
N GLN A 215 13.33 -9.05 -9.98
CA GLN A 215 12.56 -8.34 -11.00
C GLN A 215 12.11 -6.94 -10.55
N GLY A 216 12.43 -6.51 -9.32
CA GLY A 216 12.10 -5.17 -8.82
C GLY A 216 10.98 -5.12 -7.77
N ILE A 217 10.50 -6.26 -7.28
CA ILE A 217 9.57 -6.27 -6.13
C ILE A 217 10.38 -6.00 -4.86
N GLU A 218 10.16 -4.83 -4.20
CA GLU A 218 10.90 -4.45 -2.99
C GLU A 218 10.21 -4.86 -1.69
N SER A 219 8.89 -4.95 -1.71
CA SER A 219 8.10 -5.21 -0.49
C SER A 219 6.72 -5.77 -0.80
N VAL A 220 6.10 -6.33 0.25
CA VAL A 220 4.73 -6.84 0.21
C VAL A 220 3.90 -6.27 1.36
N VAL A 221 2.75 -5.69 1.03
CA VAL A 221 1.75 -5.25 2.01
C VAL A 221 0.88 -6.42 2.41
N VAL A 222 0.82 -6.71 3.71
CA VAL A 222 0.02 -7.81 4.26
C VAL A 222 -1.02 -7.24 5.22
N GLY A 223 -2.26 -7.48 4.90
CA GLY A 223 -3.40 -7.01 5.69
C GLY A 223 -4.14 -8.19 6.33
N LYS A 224 -5.22 -8.61 5.68
CA LYS A 224 -6.23 -9.51 6.24
C LYS A 224 -5.67 -10.80 6.81
N ALA A 225 -4.65 -11.41 6.19
CA ALA A 225 -4.05 -12.66 6.67
C ALA A 225 -3.50 -12.54 8.10
N LEU A 226 -2.90 -11.39 8.46
CA LEU A 226 -2.42 -11.13 9.82
C LEU A 226 -3.56 -11.01 10.83
N TYR A 227 -4.62 -10.32 10.47
CA TYR A 227 -5.79 -10.14 11.34
C TYR A 227 -6.59 -11.43 11.55
N GLU A 228 -6.63 -12.29 10.56
CA GLU A 228 -7.28 -13.62 10.64
C GLU A 228 -6.37 -14.68 11.30
N GLY A 229 -5.12 -14.31 11.66
CA GLY A 229 -4.18 -15.22 12.32
C GLY A 229 -3.68 -16.36 11.43
N ALA A 230 -3.66 -16.16 10.11
CA ALA A 230 -3.15 -17.17 9.17
C ALA A 230 -1.65 -17.43 9.40
N PHE A 231 -0.92 -16.39 9.78
CA PHE A 231 0.48 -16.42 10.22
C PHE A 231 0.79 -15.15 11.01
N THR A 232 1.93 -15.12 11.69
CA THR A 232 2.43 -13.97 12.42
C THR A 232 3.35 -13.11 11.56
N ILE A 233 3.53 -11.84 11.94
CA ILE A 233 4.52 -10.94 11.30
C ILE A 233 5.94 -11.54 11.37
N SER A 234 6.33 -12.12 12.50
CA SER A 234 7.66 -12.71 12.66
C SER A 234 7.89 -13.88 11.70
N GLU A 235 6.91 -14.76 11.50
CA GLU A 235 6.98 -15.85 10.53
C GLU A 235 7.06 -15.32 9.09
N ALA A 236 6.29 -14.26 8.78
CA ALA A 236 6.31 -13.61 7.47
C ALA A 236 7.68 -12.99 7.16
N ILE A 237 8.29 -12.30 8.12
CA ILE A 237 9.64 -11.73 8.01
C ILE A 237 10.67 -12.84 7.80
N GLU A 238 10.62 -13.91 8.60
CA GLU A 238 11.53 -15.05 8.45
C GLU A 238 11.49 -15.66 7.03
N VAL A 239 10.29 -15.80 6.46
CA VAL A 239 10.15 -16.32 5.08
C VAL A 239 10.66 -15.31 4.04
N ALA A 240 10.42 -14.02 4.23
CA ALA A 240 10.83 -12.96 3.32
C ALA A 240 12.37 -12.78 3.28
N GLU A 241 13.08 -13.10 4.38
CA GLU A 241 14.53 -12.94 4.55
C GLU A 241 15.32 -14.22 4.18
N ARG A 242 14.66 -15.34 3.93
CA ARG A 242 15.36 -16.58 3.52
C ARG A 242 16.05 -16.36 2.17
N SER A 243 17.36 -16.62 2.15
CA SER A 243 18.22 -16.66 0.95
C SER A 243 17.89 -17.85 0.07
#